data_5776414ea31111373bda718246a63683
#
_entry.id   5776414ea31111373bda718246a63683
#
_cell.length_a   1.000
_cell.length_b   1.000
_cell.length_c   1.000
_cell.angle_alpha   90.00
_cell.angle_beta   90.00
_cell.angle_gamma   90.00
#
_symmetry.space_group_name_H-M   'P 1'
#
loop_
_entity.id
_entity.type
_entity.pdbx_description
1 polymer ?
#
loop_
_entity_poly.entity_id
_entity_poly.type
_entity_poly.pdbx_seq_one_letter_code
_entity_poly.pdbx_strand_id
1 'polypeptide(L)'
;MKPNNPTGKLMKPAYLENVLEVCKEKNIYVVLDECFIEFCEKENSIVQKLSTYRNLLIVRAFTKIYAIPGVRLGYLMCSDKELLQKIRGQLPEWNLSVFAEAAGIACLQQQEYLKKTV
;
A
#
# COMPACT_ATOMS: atom_id res chain seq x y z
N MET A 1 -2.17 -5.64 8.34
CA MET A 1 -1.07 -5.94 7.39
C MET A 1 -1.41 -7.20 6.62
N LYS A 2 -1.19 -7.20 5.31
CA LYS A 2 -1.47 -8.33 4.39
C LYS A 2 -0.33 -8.47 3.38
N PRO A 3 0.44 -9.59 3.38
CA PRO A 3 0.41 -10.67 4.36
C PRO A 3 0.79 -10.20 5.77
N ASN A 4 0.41 -10.99 6.77
CA ASN A 4 0.73 -10.64 8.15
C ASN A 4 2.21 -10.87 8.47
N ASN A 5 2.86 -9.91 9.08
CA ASN A 5 4.21 -10.06 9.60
C ASN A 5 4.14 -10.26 11.13
N PRO A 6 4.72 -11.34 11.72
CA PRO A 6 5.73 -12.23 11.12
C PRO A 6 5.18 -13.53 10.51
N THR A 7 3.90 -13.82 10.56
CA THR A 7 3.37 -15.17 10.27
C THR A 7 3.25 -15.50 8.78
N GLY A 8 3.34 -14.52 7.89
CA GLY A 8 3.13 -14.69 6.45
C GLY A 8 1.69 -15.03 6.04
N LYS A 9 0.77 -15.15 6.99
CA LYS A 9 -0.63 -15.54 6.71
C LYS A 9 -1.35 -14.47 5.90
N LEU A 10 -2.02 -14.91 4.84
CA LEU A 10 -2.90 -14.09 4.03
C LEU A 10 -4.33 -14.11 4.56
N MET A 11 -4.94 -12.95 4.62
CA MET A 11 -6.37 -12.82 4.90
C MET A 11 -7.17 -13.24 3.68
N LYS A 12 -8.17 -14.08 3.87
CA LYS A 12 -9.06 -14.53 2.77
C LYS A 12 -9.79 -13.32 2.16
N PRO A 13 -9.86 -13.20 0.83
CA PRO A 13 -10.52 -12.06 0.17
C PRO A 13 -11.96 -11.84 0.62
N ALA A 14 -12.76 -12.90 0.73
CA ALA A 14 -14.15 -12.81 1.17
C ALA A 14 -14.32 -12.25 2.59
N TYR A 15 -13.40 -12.60 3.51
CA TYR A 15 -13.42 -12.03 4.85
C TYR A 15 -13.11 -10.52 4.82
N LEU A 16 -12.13 -10.13 4.02
CA LEU A 16 -11.76 -8.73 3.89
C LEU A 16 -12.87 -7.90 3.26
N GLU A 17 -13.56 -8.44 2.25
CA GLU A 17 -14.72 -7.79 1.64
C GLU A 17 -15.86 -7.57 2.64
N ASN A 18 -16.16 -8.57 3.49
CA ASN A 18 -17.11 -8.41 4.58
C ASN A 18 -16.72 -7.28 5.55
N VAL A 19 -15.44 -7.21 5.92
CA VAL A 19 -14.94 -6.12 6.78
C VAL A 19 -15.14 -4.76 6.11
N LEU A 20 -14.82 -4.66 4.81
CA LEU A 20 -14.98 -3.42 4.06
C LEU A 20 -16.44 -2.96 3.98
N GLU A 21 -17.40 -3.88 3.73
CA GLU A 21 -18.82 -3.55 3.70
C GLU A 21 -19.32 -3.07 5.07
N VAL A 22 -19.05 -3.83 6.13
CA VAL A 22 -19.47 -3.45 7.49
C VAL A 22 -18.88 -2.08 7.89
N CYS A 23 -17.60 -1.85 7.56
CA CYS A 23 -16.94 -0.58 7.85
C CYS A 23 -17.53 0.57 7.02
N LYS A 24 -17.88 0.32 5.75
CA LYS A 24 -18.52 1.29 4.87
C LYS A 24 -19.89 1.73 5.41
N GLU A 25 -20.74 0.78 5.83
CA GLU A 25 -22.05 1.06 6.44
C GLU A 25 -21.95 1.92 7.71
N LYS A 26 -20.85 1.76 8.45
CA LYS A 26 -20.58 2.50 9.70
C LYS A 26 -19.73 3.76 9.52
N ASN A 27 -19.44 4.15 8.27
CA ASN A 27 -18.55 5.27 7.95
C ASN A 27 -17.15 5.14 8.60
N ILE A 28 -16.62 3.91 8.66
CA ILE A 28 -15.29 3.62 9.21
C ILE A 28 -14.29 3.44 8.05
N TYR A 29 -13.17 4.13 8.10
CA TYR A 29 -12.06 3.91 7.18
C TYR A 29 -11.29 2.65 7.52
N VAL A 30 -10.90 1.90 6.49
CA VAL A 30 -10.05 0.71 6.60
C VAL A 30 -8.70 1.02 6.00
N VAL A 31 -7.65 0.99 6.79
CA VAL A 31 -6.27 1.12 6.32
C VAL A 31 -5.65 -0.27 6.24
N LEU A 32 -5.35 -0.69 5.02
CA LEU A 32 -4.71 -1.98 4.76
C LEU A 32 -3.25 -1.78 4.42
N ASP A 33 -2.38 -2.35 5.25
CA ASP A 33 -0.95 -2.38 4.98
C ASP A 33 -0.61 -3.56 4.06
N GLU A 34 -0.20 -3.27 2.85
CA GLU A 34 0.26 -4.20 1.82
C GLU A 34 1.77 -4.06 1.54
N CYS A 35 2.59 -3.67 2.55
CA CYS A 35 4.04 -3.47 2.34
C CYS A 35 4.81 -4.74 1.95
N PHE A 36 4.21 -5.92 2.06
CA PHE A 36 4.80 -7.20 1.66
C PHE A 36 4.02 -7.90 0.54
N ILE A 37 3.04 -7.23 -0.07
CA ILE A 37 2.14 -7.86 -1.03
C ILE A 37 2.85 -8.27 -2.33
N GLU A 38 3.92 -7.57 -2.70
CA GLU A 38 4.70 -7.87 -3.90
C GLU A 38 5.44 -9.21 -3.82
N PHE A 39 5.61 -9.78 -2.62
CA PHE A 39 6.15 -11.15 -2.43
C PHE A 39 5.09 -12.24 -2.55
N CYS A 40 3.86 -11.87 -2.87
CA CYS A 40 2.73 -12.78 -3.06
C CYS A 40 2.25 -12.72 -4.50
N GLU A 41 1.42 -13.70 -4.88
CA GLU A 41 0.72 -13.66 -6.17
C GLU A 41 -0.14 -12.40 -6.29
N LYS A 42 -0.22 -11.83 -7.49
CA LYS A 42 -0.89 -10.54 -7.76
C LYS A 42 -2.36 -10.52 -7.33
N GLU A 43 -3.03 -11.66 -7.41
CA GLU A 43 -4.43 -11.86 -7.03
C GLU A 43 -4.67 -11.66 -5.52
N ASN A 44 -3.61 -11.71 -4.73
CA ASN A 44 -3.71 -11.45 -3.29
C ASN A 44 -3.85 -9.97 -2.95
N SER A 45 -3.49 -9.05 -3.84
CA SER A 45 -3.76 -7.63 -3.63
C SER A 45 -5.22 -7.29 -3.85
N ILE A 46 -5.73 -6.31 -3.10
CA ILE A 46 -7.09 -5.79 -3.29
C ILE A 46 -7.10 -4.40 -3.92
N VAL A 47 -6.02 -4.00 -4.56
CA VAL A 47 -5.90 -2.66 -5.17
C VAL A 47 -7.04 -2.35 -6.16
N GLN A 48 -7.54 -3.36 -6.89
CA GLN A 48 -8.67 -3.22 -7.79
C GLN A 48 -9.99 -2.89 -7.07
N LYS A 49 -10.08 -3.12 -5.76
CA LYS A 49 -11.26 -2.79 -4.95
C LYS A 49 -11.31 -1.31 -4.53
N LEU A 50 -10.26 -0.55 -4.74
CA LEU A 50 -10.23 0.89 -4.43
C LEU A 50 -11.35 1.67 -5.10
N SER A 51 -11.73 1.32 -6.34
CA SER A 51 -12.83 1.98 -7.05
C SER A 51 -14.19 1.70 -6.42
N THR A 52 -14.37 0.55 -5.76
CA THR A 52 -15.61 0.13 -5.12
C THR A 52 -15.76 0.66 -3.69
N TYR A 53 -14.64 0.73 -2.97
CA TYR A 53 -14.62 1.07 -1.54
C TYR A 53 -13.90 2.40 -1.30
N ARG A 54 -14.65 3.51 -1.23
CA ARG A 54 -14.10 4.83 -0.91
C ARG A 54 -13.50 4.91 0.48
N ASN A 55 -13.94 4.04 1.40
CA ASN A 55 -13.42 3.93 2.77
C ASN A 55 -12.15 3.07 2.87
N LEU A 56 -11.64 2.54 1.75
CA LEU A 56 -10.40 1.74 1.72
C LEU A 56 -9.19 2.62 1.42
N LEU A 57 -8.17 2.52 2.26
CA LEU A 57 -6.84 3.07 2.04
C LEU A 57 -5.83 1.92 2.01
N ILE A 58 -4.97 1.88 1.02
CA ILE A 58 -3.90 0.88 0.93
C ILE A 58 -2.55 1.56 1.06
N VAL A 59 -1.71 1.05 1.95
CA VAL A 59 -0.34 1.53 2.15
C VAL A 59 0.62 0.50 1.58
N ARG A 60 1.60 0.95 0.80
CA ARG A 60 2.72 0.15 0.27
C ARG A 60 4.04 0.86 0.46
N ALA A 61 5.13 0.10 0.40
CA ALA A 61 6.47 0.64 0.58
C ALA A 61 7.48 0.02 -0.38
N PHE A 62 8.40 0.84 -0.85
CA PHE A 62 9.57 0.41 -1.63
C PHE A 62 10.60 -0.32 -0.76
N THR A 63 10.57 -0.08 0.54
CA THR A 63 11.59 -0.49 1.50
C THR A 63 11.83 -1.99 1.56
N LYS A 64 10.81 -2.81 1.26
CA LYS A 64 10.90 -4.27 1.35
C LYS A 64 11.25 -4.89 0.01
N ILE A 65 10.42 -4.64 -0.99
CA ILE A 65 10.57 -5.27 -2.30
C ILE A 65 11.87 -4.87 -3.01
N TYR A 66 12.36 -3.65 -2.81
CA TYR A 66 13.63 -3.18 -3.38
C TYR A 66 14.81 -3.21 -2.38
N ALA A 67 14.63 -3.80 -1.19
CA ALA A 67 15.66 -3.91 -0.16
C ALA A 67 16.34 -2.57 0.21
N ILE A 68 15.59 -1.48 0.27
CA ILE A 68 16.07 -0.13 0.59
C ILE A 68 15.44 0.46 1.87
N PRO A 69 15.52 -0.24 3.02
CA PRO A 69 14.80 0.19 4.23
C PRO A 69 15.22 1.57 4.74
N GLY A 70 16.47 1.97 4.52
CA GLY A 70 17.01 3.27 4.96
C GLY A 70 16.47 4.47 4.20
N VAL A 71 15.95 4.29 2.98
CA VAL A 71 15.43 5.38 2.13
C VAL A 71 14.09 5.93 2.63
N ARG A 72 13.32 5.14 3.38
CA ARG A 72 12.04 5.55 3.98
C ARG A 72 10.99 5.99 2.95
N LEU A 73 10.86 5.25 1.85
CA LEU A 73 9.94 5.53 0.76
C LEU A 73 8.73 4.58 0.79
N GLY A 74 7.55 5.15 0.74
CA GLY A 74 6.27 4.44 0.64
C GLY A 74 5.20 5.34 0.04
N TYR A 75 4.03 4.77 -0.19
CA TYR A 75 2.89 5.50 -0.76
C TYR A 75 1.56 4.96 -0.25
N LEU A 76 0.56 5.82 -0.31
CA LEU A 76 -0.82 5.53 0.04
C LEU A 76 -1.70 5.67 -1.19
N MET A 77 -2.63 4.74 -1.34
CA MET A 77 -3.64 4.74 -2.39
C MET A 77 -5.03 4.79 -1.80
N CYS A 78 -5.89 5.63 -2.35
CA CYS A 78 -7.29 5.74 -2.00
C CYS A 78 -8.07 6.32 -3.18
N SER A 79 -9.33 5.93 -3.38
CA SER A 79 -10.18 6.52 -4.42
C SER A 79 -10.89 7.80 -3.96
N ASP A 80 -10.94 8.08 -2.67
CA ASP A 80 -11.50 9.31 -2.11
C ASP A 80 -10.52 10.48 -2.24
N LYS A 81 -10.73 11.32 -3.26
CA LYS A 81 -9.87 12.47 -3.56
C LYS A 81 -9.90 13.54 -2.45
N GLU A 82 -11.05 13.74 -1.80
CA GLU A 82 -11.17 14.72 -0.72
C GLU A 82 -10.38 14.28 0.51
N LEU A 83 -10.47 12.98 0.84
CA LEU A 83 -9.68 12.40 1.92
C LEU A 83 -8.17 12.49 1.62
N LEU A 84 -7.76 12.18 0.38
CA LEU A 84 -6.35 12.31 -0.02
C LEU A 84 -5.84 13.73 0.10
N GLN A 85 -6.64 14.73 -0.27
CA GLN A 85 -6.27 16.14 -0.10
C GLN A 85 -6.11 16.52 1.39
N LYS A 86 -7.02 16.06 2.24
CA LYS A 86 -6.93 16.28 3.70
C LYS A 86 -5.66 15.65 4.27
N ILE A 87 -5.37 14.39 3.92
CA ILE A 87 -4.16 13.69 4.35
C ILE A 87 -2.91 14.44 3.88
N ARG A 88 -2.88 14.84 2.60
CA ARG A 88 -1.76 15.57 2.00
C ARG A 88 -1.51 16.90 2.73
N GLY A 89 -2.55 17.61 3.12
CA GLY A 89 -2.46 18.87 3.88
C GLY A 89 -1.93 18.71 5.30
N GLN A 90 -1.88 17.48 5.85
CA GLN A 90 -1.32 17.18 7.16
C GLN A 90 0.12 16.65 7.11
N LEU A 91 0.63 16.38 5.91
CA LEU A 91 2.02 15.95 5.75
C LEU A 91 2.96 17.14 6.00
N PRO A 92 4.08 16.92 6.69
CA PRO A 92 5.08 17.97 6.85
C PRO A 92 5.66 18.38 5.50
N GLU A 93 6.06 19.64 5.40
CA GLU A 93 6.86 20.10 4.28
C GLU A 93 8.13 19.24 4.16
N TRP A 94 8.54 18.95 2.91
CA TRP A 94 9.74 18.13 2.63
C TRP A 94 9.65 16.72 3.23
N ASN A 95 8.45 16.15 3.34
CA ASN A 95 8.23 14.79 3.85
C ASN A 95 8.93 13.70 3.02
N LEU A 96 9.34 14.01 1.79
CA LEU A 96 10.12 13.13 0.92
C LEU A 96 11.49 13.76 0.66
N SER A 97 12.57 13.01 0.96
CA SER A 97 13.93 13.47 0.66
C SER A 97 14.25 13.34 -0.83
N VAL A 98 15.15 14.19 -1.33
CA VAL A 98 15.65 14.11 -2.72
C VAL A 98 16.24 12.72 -3.03
N PHE A 99 16.92 12.11 -2.05
CA PHE A 99 17.45 10.75 -2.19
C PHE A 99 16.35 9.69 -2.29
N ALA A 100 15.27 9.83 -1.54
CA ALA A 100 14.13 8.92 -1.62
C ALA A 100 13.41 9.04 -2.98
N GLU A 101 13.26 10.25 -3.50
CA GLU A 101 12.67 10.49 -4.83
C GLU A 101 13.54 9.86 -5.92
N ALA A 102 14.83 10.14 -5.94
CA ALA A 102 15.76 9.58 -6.91
C ALA A 102 15.81 8.05 -6.86
N ALA A 103 15.85 7.47 -5.65
CA ALA A 103 15.82 6.03 -5.45
C ALA A 103 14.50 5.41 -5.94
N GLY A 104 13.36 6.06 -5.67
CA GLY A 104 12.05 5.61 -6.14
C GLY A 104 11.97 5.55 -7.66
N ILE A 105 12.42 6.59 -8.35
CA ILE A 105 12.48 6.62 -9.82
C ILE A 105 13.37 5.50 -10.36
N ALA A 106 14.55 5.30 -9.78
CA ALA A 106 15.46 4.23 -10.17
C ALA A 106 14.84 2.84 -9.95
N CYS A 107 14.17 2.61 -8.83
CA CYS A 107 13.47 1.36 -8.52
C CYS A 107 12.40 1.01 -9.56
N LEU A 108 11.61 1.97 -10.03
CA LEU A 108 10.56 1.74 -11.02
C LEU A 108 11.09 1.26 -12.38
N GLN A 109 12.37 1.49 -12.66
CA GLN A 109 13.04 1.05 -13.87
C GLN A 109 13.60 -0.38 -13.75
N GLN A 110 13.64 -0.97 -12.54
CA GLN A 110 14.30 -2.26 -12.26
C GLN A 110 13.36 -3.47 -12.40
N GLN A 111 12.75 -3.65 -13.56
CA GLN A 111 11.81 -4.76 -13.81
C GLN A 111 12.45 -6.14 -13.67
N GLU A 112 13.71 -6.30 -14.11
CA GLU A 112 14.44 -7.56 -13.99
C GLU A 112 14.78 -7.91 -12.54
N TYR A 113 15.02 -6.92 -11.70
CA TYR A 113 15.22 -7.13 -10.27
C TYR A 113 13.96 -7.72 -9.63
N LEU A 114 12.79 -7.15 -9.93
CA LEU A 114 11.51 -7.64 -9.40
C LEU A 114 11.26 -9.10 -9.78
N LYS A 115 11.50 -9.47 -11.05
CA LYS A 115 11.33 -10.86 -11.53
C LYS A 115 12.22 -11.87 -10.83
N LYS A 116 13.38 -11.44 -10.33
CA LYS A 116 14.33 -12.31 -9.60
C LYS A 116 14.07 -12.38 -8.12
N THR A 117 13.33 -11.41 -7.57
CA THR A 117 13.07 -11.27 -6.14
C THR A 117 11.81 -12.02 -5.71
N VAL A 118 10.87 -12.25 -6.63
CA VAL A 118 9.56 -12.89 -6.37
C VAL A 118 9.50 -14.25 -7.04
#